data_f02e52b7ed73bddb6e55c654124e2494
#
_entry.id   f02e52b7ed73bddb6e55c654124e2494
#
_cell.length_a   1.000
_cell.length_b   1.000
_cell.length_c   1.000
_cell.angle_alpha   90.00
_cell.angle_beta   90.00
_cell.angle_gamma   90.00
#
_symmetry.space_group_name_H-M   'P 1'
#
loop_
_entity.id
_entity.type
_entity.pdbx_description
1 polymer ?
#
loop_
_entity_poly.entity_id
_entity_poly.type
_entity_poly.pdbx_seq_one_letter_code
_entity_poly.pdbx_strand_id
1 'polypeptide(L)'
;MKEFISILISFIFMSIADSIDSAFNNLISIDAIVVAGSFSLINSIFQSFGEIGTYTYRTTRKNEWKYLWFNILFGLLMGIIVFCCKGIIVNIFDLTNIQKDMLSLLLNFYIAYVIIGRLANAIFEIIRLKGELKLYRKSLIVFYISLVGLDALAYLFTKNLTLLFIATIISWIISIIYMLCNLKLKFEYPDKASLKNVIKYGFAYSAERVLSRIFLLLYGVLASHMGTENYSIHTICYSVCLLLEIITNAYQATLMIKVTDGKNYEEQYNNCMNMKNKCFPLIVLLNFIFAFVYLFISHGSLPLYKCFPYIIFYSTAVFGLYQYETYKTLCISQGKSFILLIGSTIGVMIRFLICLLFINSQLALFVFGIANFVDFYCRSLVYRIVLSKLDKNKKLNTI
;
A
#
# COMPACT_ATOMS: atom_id res chain seq x y z
N MET A 1 5.99 23.57 4.20
CA MET A 1 6.05 23.43 2.74
C MET A 1 7.36 22.84 2.26
N LYS A 2 8.55 23.36 2.63
CA LYS A 2 9.85 22.78 2.21
C LYS A 2 10.02 21.31 2.56
N GLU A 3 9.65 20.90 3.80
CA GLU A 3 9.69 19.50 4.25
C GLU A 3 8.78 18.61 3.40
N PHE A 4 7.55 19.06 3.16
CA PHE A 4 6.60 18.33 2.30
C PHE A 4 7.17 18.11 0.90
N ILE A 5 7.69 19.14 0.25
CA ILE A 5 8.28 19.05 -1.10
C ILE A 5 9.48 18.09 -1.10
N SER A 6 10.36 18.17 -0.09
CA SER A 6 11.53 17.29 0.01
C SER A 6 11.15 15.81 0.16
N ILE A 7 10.15 15.51 0.98
CA ILE A 7 9.62 14.15 1.17
C ILE A 7 8.92 13.68 -0.12
N LEU A 8 8.12 14.56 -0.72
CA LEU A 8 7.38 14.26 -1.94
C LEU A 8 8.30 13.89 -3.12
N ILE A 9 9.39 14.63 -3.32
CA ILE A 9 10.37 14.32 -4.39
C ILE A 9 10.93 12.90 -4.24
N SER A 10 11.26 12.48 -3.01
CA SER A 10 11.76 11.12 -2.77
C SER A 10 10.69 10.06 -3.09
N PHE A 11 9.45 10.32 -2.76
CA PHE A 11 8.33 9.41 -3.04
C PHE A 11 7.94 9.38 -4.52
N ILE A 12 8.01 10.51 -5.23
CA ILE A 12 7.78 10.54 -6.68
C ILE A 12 8.79 9.67 -7.43
N PHE A 13 10.07 9.73 -7.05
CA PHE A 13 11.08 8.87 -7.66
C PHE A 13 10.74 7.38 -7.52
N MET A 14 10.33 6.95 -6.31
CA MET A 14 9.89 5.57 -6.06
C MET A 14 8.68 5.20 -6.92
N SER A 15 7.69 6.08 -6.97
CA SER A 15 6.44 5.86 -7.70
C SER A 15 6.62 5.79 -9.22
N ILE A 16 7.54 6.56 -9.79
CA ILE A 16 7.89 6.46 -11.22
C ILE A 16 8.50 5.09 -11.51
N ALA A 17 9.40 4.61 -10.67
CA ALA A 17 10.03 3.31 -10.84
C ALA A 17 9.02 2.16 -10.68
N ASP A 18 8.10 2.23 -9.72
CA ASP A 18 7.00 1.28 -9.55
C ASP A 18 6.03 1.32 -10.76
N SER A 19 5.83 2.50 -11.37
CA SER A 19 5.05 2.64 -12.61
C SER A 19 5.70 1.92 -13.77
N ILE A 20 7.04 2.00 -13.89
CA ILE A 20 7.80 1.35 -14.97
C ILE A 20 7.75 -0.18 -14.78
N ASP A 21 7.93 -0.70 -13.56
CA ASP A 21 7.75 -2.13 -13.26
C ASP A 21 6.34 -2.60 -13.64
N SER A 22 5.32 -1.87 -13.22
CA SER A 22 3.92 -2.15 -13.60
C SER A 22 3.71 -2.11 -15.12
N ALA A 23 4.37 -1.19 -15.84
CA ALA A 23 4.28 -1.09 -17.29
C ALA A 23 4.84 -2.34 -17.99
N PHE A 24 5.97 -2.89 -17.55
CA PHE A 24 6.49 -4.14 -18.11
C PHE A 24 5.52 -5.30 -17.95
N ASN A 25 4.91 -5.45 -16.76
CA ASN A 25 3.87 -6.45 -16.52
C ASN A 25 2.68 -6.27 -17.50
N ASN A 26 2.23 -5.03 -17.65
CA ASN A 26 1.05 -4.69 -18.45
C ASN A 26 1.29 -4.77 -19.98
N LEU A 27 2.54 -4.65 -20.42
CA LEU A 27 2.93 -4.75 -21.84
C LEU A 27 2.90 -6.19 -22.39
N ILE A 28 2.92 -7.21 -21.52
CA ILE A 28 2.92 -8.61 -21.94
C ILE A 28 1.60 -8.98 -22.64
N SER A 29 0.49 -8.83 -21.94
CA SER A 29 -0.86 -9.15 -22.44
C SER A 29 -1.94 -8.64 -21.48
N ILE A 30 -3.20 -8.63 -21.94
CA ILE A 30 -4.37 -8.37 -21.09
C ILE A 30 -4.48 -9.40 -19.96
N ASP A 31 -4.21 -10.68 -20.26
CA ASP A 31 -4.22 -11.74 -19.24
C ASP A 31 -3.15 -11.49 -18.17
N ALA A 32 -1.97 -11.01 -18.54
CA ALA A 32 -0.93 -10.65 -17.58
C ALA A 32 -1.35 -9.50 -16.66
N ILE A 33 -2.07 -8.49 -17.16
CA ILE A 33 -2.64 -7.40 -16.35
C ILE A 33 -3.58 -7.96 -15.29
N VAL A 34 -4.51 -8.82 -15.70
CA VAL A 34 -5.50 -9.45 -14.82
C VAL A 34 -4.82 -10.30 -13.74
N VAL A 35 -3.83 -11.11 -14.15
CA VAL A 35 -3.09 -12.00 -13.24
C VAL A 35 -2.23 -11.21 -12.25
N ALA A 36 -1.52 -10.18 -12.72
CA ALA A 36 -0.72 -9.31 -11.85
C ALA A 36 -1.59 -8.57 -10.83
N GLY A 37 -2.78 -8.08 -11.24
CA GLY A 37 -3.75 -7.45 -10.34
C GLY A 37 -4.27 -8.41 -9.28
N SER A 38 -4.68 -9.61 -9.69
CA SER A 38 -5.16 -10.66 -8.76
C SER A 38 -4.06 -11.07 -7.78
N PHE A 39 -2.83 -11.26 -8.27
CA PHE A 39 -1.66 -11.56 -7.42
C PHE A 39 -1.40 -10.44 -6.41
N SER A 40 -1.45 -9.17 -6.82
CA SER A 40 -1.24 -8.01 -5.94
C SER A 40 -2.26 -7.98 -4.80
N LEU A 41 -3.54 -8.28 -5.08
CA LEU A 41 -4.60 -8.37 -4.07
C LEU A 41 -4.34 -9.49 -3.05
N ILE A 42 -3.98 -10.69 -3.52
CA ILE A 42 -3.60 -11.81 -2.66
C ILE A 42 -2.41 -11.42 -1.79
N ASN A 43 -1.34 -10.92 -2.41
CA ASN A 43 -0.13 -10.50 -1.70
C ASN A 43 -0.43 -9.44 -0.63
N SER A 44 -1.33 -8.52 -0.88
CA SER A 44 -1.64 -7.42 0.05
C SER A 44 -2.12 -7.91 1.43
N ILE A 45 -2.85 -9.04 1.49
CA ILE A 45 -3.32 -9.64 2.75
C ILE A 45 -2.15 -10.28 3.49
N PHE A 46 -1.47 -11.21 2.82
CA PHE A 46 -0.41 -12.01 3.44
C PHE A 46 0.82 -11.18 3.79
N GLN A 47 1.08 -10.14 3.02
CA GLN A 47 2.08 -9.12 3.30
C GLN A 47 1.90 -8.49 4.69
N SER A 48 0.68 -8.17 5.07
CA SER A 48 0.39 -7.51 6.34
C SER A 48 0.78 -8.36 7.56
N PHE A 49 0.67 -9.67 7.46
CA PHE A 49 1.18 -10.59 8.49
C PHE A 49 2.70 -10.74 8.44
N GLY A 50 3.29 -10.80 7.25
CA GLY A 50 4.75 -10.89 7.08
C GLY A 50 5.53 -9.67 7.59
N GLU A 51 4.85 -8.55 7.88
CA GLU A 51 5.46 -7.32 8.41
C GLU A 51 5.31 -7.15 9.95
N ILE A 52 4.85 -8.18 10.65
CA ILE A 52 4.56 -8.10 12.09
C ILE A 52 5.75 -7.65 12.94
N GLY A 53 6.94 -8.11 12.62
CA GLY A 53 8.18 -7.70 13.27
C GLY A 53 8.53 -6.23 12.98
N THR A 54 8.33 -5.77 11.75
CA THR A 54 8.54 -4.37 11.35
C THR A 54 7.63 -3.43 12.16
N TYR A 55 6.36 -3.78 12.33
CA TYR A 55 5.42 -3.00 13.13
C TYR A 55 5.82 -2.95 14.60
N THR A 56 6.32 -4.06 15.13
CA THR A 56 6.86 -4.11 16.50
C THR A 56 8.07 -3.20 16.64
N TYR A 57 8.98 -3.23 15.68
CA TYR A 57 10.17 -2.37 15.69
C TYR A 57 9.80 -0.88 15.62
N ARG A 58 8.83 -0.50 14.78
CA ARG A 58 8.33 0.89 14.72
C ARG A 58 7.91 1.42 16.08
N THR A 59 7.31 0.56 16.91
CA THR A 59 6.81 0.94 18.24
C THR A 59 7.92 0.95 19.28
N THR A 60 8.79 -0.07 19.29
CA THR A 60 9.79 -0.27 20.33
C THR A 60 11.11 0.42 20.07
N ARG A 61 11.50 0.55 18.79
CA ARG A 61 12.78 1.08 18.28
C ARG A 61 14.03 0.44 18.90
N LYS A 62 13.91 -0.80 19.36
CA LYS A 62 14.97 -1.59 19.99
C LYS A 62 15.02 -2.99 19.43
N ASN A 63 16.20 -3.62 19.51
CA ASN A 63 16.37 -5.04 19.17
C ASN A 63 15.93 -5.41 17.74
N GLU A 64 16.37 -4.66 16.75
CA GLU A 64 15.93 -4.76 15.36
C GLU A 64 16.08 -6.16 14.77
N TRP A 65 17.18 -6.87 15.06
CA TRP A 65 17.40 -8.23 14.56
C TRP A 65 16.42 -9.25 15.11
N LYS A 66 16.02 -9.12 16.37
CA LYS A 66 15.03 -10.00 16.98
C LYS A 66 13.70 -9.94 16.25
N TYR A 67 13.32 -8.74 15.78
CA TYR A 67 12.07 -8.55 15.06
C TYR A 67 12.13 -8.94 13.58
N LEU A 68 13.31 -8.89 12.93
CA LEU A 68 13.49 -9.43 11.59
C LEU A 68 13.21 -10.94 11.51
N TRP A 69 13.60 -11.70 12.52
CA TRP A 69 13.26 -13.11 12.61
C TRP A 69 11.77 -13.39 12.56
N PHE A 70 10.96 -12.54 13.20
CA PHE A 70 9.51 -12.70 13.15
C PHE A 70 8.95 -12.41 11.75
N ASN A 71 9.53 -11.48 10.98
CA ASN A 71 9.14 -11.29 9.59
C ASN A 71 9.45 -12.51 8.73
N ILE A 72 10.61 -13.15 8.93
CA ILE A 72 10.97 -14.39 8.22
C ILE A 72 10.01 -15.52 8.59
N LEU A 73 9.77 -15.74 9.89
CA LEU A 73 8.91 -16.83 10.38
C LEU A 73 7.45 -16.65 9.91
N PHE A 74 6.89 -15.46 10.08
CA PHE A 74 5.52 -15.18 9.62
C PHE A 74 5.41 -15.13 8.10
N GLY A 75 6.44 -14.64 7.40
CA GLY A 75 6.53 -14.70 5.95
C GLY A 75 6.52 -16.14 5.43
N LEU A 76 7.30 -17.02 6.06
CA LEU A 76 7.32 -18.46 5.75
C LEU A 76 5.95 -19.11 6.00
N LEU A 77 5.33 -18.85 7.16
CA LEU A 77 4.00 -19.36 7.50
C LEU A 77 2.97 -18.94 6.45
N MET A 78 2.93 -17.65 6.11
CA MET A 78 2.01 -17.14 5.10
C MET A 78 2.30 -17.72 3.71
N GLY A 79 3.57 -17.86 3.34
CA GLY A 79 3.97 -18.49 2.09
C GLY A 79 3.49 -19.95 1.99
N ILE A 80 3.63 -20.73 3.06
CA ILE A 80 3.13 -22.11 3.14
C ILE A 80 1.60 -22.15 3.02
N ILE A 81 0.88 -21.28 3.73
CA ILE A 81 -0.58 -21.20 3.65
C ILE A 81 -1.03 -20.92 2.21
N VAL A 82 -0.43 -19.93 1.54
CA VAL A 82 -0.77 -19.62 0.14
C VAL A 82 -0.45 -20.79 -0.78
N PHE A 83 0.69 -21.43 -0.61
CA PHE A 83 1.09 -22.58 -1.42
C PHE A 83 0.12 -23.76 -1.26
N CYS A 84 -0.24 -24.11 -0.01
CA CYS A 84 -1.19 -25.20 0.27
C CYS A 84 -2.62 -24.87 -0.21
N CYS A 85 -3.04 -23.62 -0.10
CA CYS A 85 -4.39 -23.18 -0.46
C CYS A 85 -4.50 -22.62 -1.88
N LYS A 86 -3.44 -22.70 -2.71
CA LYS A 86 -3.40 -22.04 -4.03
C LYS A 86 -4.58 -22.39 -4.93
N GLY A 87 -5.03 -23.66 -4.91
CA GLY A 87 -6.18 -24.10 -5.71
C GLY A 87 -7.48 -23.40 -5.31
N ILE A 88 -7.69 -23.17 -4.01
CA ILE A 88 -8.85 -22.41 -3.51
C ILE A 88 -8.68 -20.94 -3.90
N ILE A 89 -7.50 -20.36 -3.65
CA ILE A 89 -7.20 -18.95 -3.89
C ILE A 89 -7.41 -18.56 -5.35
N VAL A 90 -6.92 -19.40 -6.29
CA VAL A 90 -7.07 -19.16 -7.74
C VAL A 90 -8.53 -19.20 -8.17
N ASN A 91 -9.36 -20.04 -7.55
CA ASN A 91 -10.77 -20.20 -7.88
C ASN A 91 -11.70 -19.16 -7.21
N ILE A 92 -11.19 -18.30 -6.32
CA ILE A 92 -11.97 -17.19 -5.76
C ILE A 92 -12.28 -16.15 -6.84
N PHE A 93 -11.35 -15.95 -7.80
CA PHE A 93 -11.52 -15.01 -8.90
C PHE A 93 -12.21 -15.65 -10.10
N ASP A 94 -13.03 -14.85 -10.78
CA ASP A 94 -13.63 -15.25 -12.07
C ASP A 94 -12.62 -15.05 -13.20
N LEU A 95 -11.71 -16.01 -13.33
CA LEU A 95 -10.61 -16.00 -14.29
C LEU A 95 -10.79 -17.08 -15.35
N THR A 96 -10.26 -16.83 -16.57
CA THR A 96 -10.13 -17.85 -17.60
C THR A 96 -9.13 -18.93 -17.18
N ASN A 97 -9.17 -20.11 -17.80
CA ASN A 97 -8.24 -21.20 -17.50
C ASN A 97 -6.77 -20.78 -17.68
N ILE A 98 -6.46 -20.01 -18.74
CA ILE A 98 -5.12 -19.48 -19.00
C ILE A 98 -4.66 -18.57 -17.86
N GLN A 99 -5.52 -17.66 -17.38
CA GLN A 99 -5.23 -16.76 -16.28
C GLN A 99 -5.04 -17.52 -14.95
N LYS A 100 -5.85 -18.56 -14.71
CA LYS A 100 -5.72 -19.44 -13.53
C LYS A 100 -4.39 -20.18 -13.52
N ASP A 101 -3.96 -20.70 -14.66
CA ASP A 101 -2.67 -21.39 -14.78
C ASP A 101 -1.50 -20.43 -14.55
N MET A 102 -1.55 -19.23 -15.14
CA MET A 102 -0.55 -18.19 -14.93
C MET A 102 -0.48 -17.77 -13.45
N LEU A 103 -1.63 -17.52 -12.79
CA LEU A 103 -1.68 -17.14 -11.38
C LEU A 103 -1.15 -18.27 -10.50
N SER A 104 -1.54 -19.52 -10.76
CA SER A 104 -1.05 -20.71 -10.04
C SER A 104 0.47 -20.84 -10.15
N LEU A 105 1.04 -20.55 -11.33
CA LEU A 105 2.49 -20.58 -11.55
C LEU A 105 3.20 -19.51 -10.71
N LEU A 106 2.69 -18.27 -10.64
CA LEU A 106 3.25 -17.23 -9.78
C LEU A 106 3.20 -17.61 -8.30
N LEU A 107 2.09 -18.22 -7.86
CA LEU A 107 1.91 -18.64 -6.47
C LEU A 107 2.86 -19.77 -6.05
N ASN A 108 3.45 -20.53 -6.98
CA ASN A 108 4.51 -21.48 -6.67
C ASN A 108 5.80 -20.81 -6.14
N PHE A 109 6.08 -19.58 -6.57
CA PHE A 109 7.23 -18.79 -6.12
C PHE A 109 6.90 -17.90 -4.91
N TYR A 110 5.64 -17.94 -4.43
CA TYR A 110 5.17 -17.00 -3.41
C TYR A 110 5.93 -17.08 -2.09
N ILE A 111 6.41 -18.27 -1.69
CA ILE A 111 7.20 -18.44 -0.46
C ILE A 111 8.48 -17.58 -0.53
N ALA A 112 9.23 -17.67 -1.63
CA ALA A 112 10.43 -16.88 -1.82
C ALA A 112 10.10 -15.37 -1.89
N TYR A 113 9.05 -15.02 -2.63
CA TYR A 113 8.60 -13.65 -2.79
C TYR A 113 8.27 -12.97 -1.46
N VAL A 114 7.44 -13.62 -0.63
CA VAL A 114 6.99 -13.01 0.63
C VAL A 114 8.12 -12.92 1.65
N ILE A 115 8.99 -13.94 1.76
CA ILE A 115 10.10 -13.93 2.72
C ILE A 115 11.11 -12.85 2.34
N ILE A 116 11.59 -12.88 1.11
CA ILE A 116 12.66 -11.97 0.64
C ILE A 116 12.15 -10.53 0.60
N GLY A 117 10.95 -10.30 0.06
CA GLY A 117 10.37 -8.96 0.02
C GLY A 117 10.09 -8.39 1.40
N ARG A 118 9.62 -9.22 2.37
CA ARG A 118 9.40 -8.74 3.75
C ARG A 118 10.69 -8.46 4.48
N LEU A 119 11.73 -9.26 4.25
CA LEU A 119 13.06 -9.01 4.79
C LEU A 119 13.65 -7.70 4.24
N ALA A 120 13.58 -7.49 2.92
CA ALA A 120 14.04 -6.25 2.29
C ALA A 120 13.33 -5.02 2.88
N ASN A 121 12.00 -5.03 2.92
CA ASN A 121 11.20 -3.92 3.46
C ASN A 121 11.49 -3.66 4.93
N ALA A 122 11.72 -4.70 5.74
CA ALA A 122 12.07 -4.55 7.14
C ALA A 122 13.44 -3.89 7.32
N ILE A 123 14.43 -4.26 6.52
CA ILE A 123 15.76 -3.63 6.58
C ILE A 123 15.70 -2.18 6.11
N PHE A 124 14.97 -1.88 5.04
CA PHE A 124 14.71 -0.50 4.61
C PHE A 124 14.11 0.35 5.74
N GLU A 125 13.11 -0.20 6.44
CA GLU A 125 12.47 0.49 7.55
C GLU A 125 13.42 0.74 8.73
N ILE A 126 14.27 -0.24 9.06
CA ILE A 126 15.29 -0.10 10.11
C ILE A 126 16.25 1.03 9.77
N ILE A 127 16.78 1.07 8.54
CA ILE A 127 17.70 2.12 8.07
C ILE A 127 17.03 3.49 8.18
N ARG A 128 15.78 3.60 7.74
CA ARG A 128 15.00 4.84 7.81
C ARG A 128 14.79 5.31 9.24
N LEU A 129 14.39 4.42 10.15
CA LEU A 129 14.11 4.75 11.55
C LEU A 129 15.38 5.03 12.37
N LYS A 130 16.54 4.53 11.93
CA LYS A 130 17.86 4.90 12.49
C LYS A 130 18.34 6.28 12.03
N GLY A 131 17.65 6.91 11.08
CA GLY A 131 18.04 8.20 10.53
C GLY A 131 19.16 8.13 9.49
N GLU A 132 19.54 6.93 9.05
CA GLU A 132 20.59 6.73 8.03
C GLU A 132 20.05 7.01 6.61
N LEU A 133 19.53 8.21 6.40
CA LEU A 133 18.82 8.59 5.17
C LEU A 133 19.69 8.48 3.91
N LYS A 134 21.00 8.67 4.03
CA LYS A 134 21.94 8.54 2.90
C LYS A 134 22.02 7.08 2.43
N LEU A 135 22.13 6.13 3.37
CA LEU A 135 22.14 4.70 3.06
C LEU A 135 20.77 4.26 2.52
N TYR A 136 19.68 4.70 3.15
CA TYR A 136 18.31 4.44 2.70
C TYR A 136 18.13 4.82 1.22
N ARG A 137 18.47 6.05 0.83
CA ARG A 137 18.34 6.52 -0.56
C ARG A 137 19.21 5.70 -1.54
N LYS A 138 20.46 5.42 -1.17
CA LYS A 138 21.33 4.60 -2.02
C LYS A 138 20.79 3.19 -2.21
N SER A 139 20.29 2.57 -1.16
CA SER A 139 19.68 1.23 -1.21
C SER A 139 18.43 1.19 -2.08
N LEU A 140 17.58 2.22 -2.04
CA LEU A 140 16.45 2.37 -2.93
C LEU A 140 16.89 2.50 -4.39
N ILE A 141 17.90 3.31 -4.67
CA ILE A 141 18.45 3.46 -6.03
C ILE A 141 18.98 2.11 -6.55
N VAL A 142 19.72 1.37 -5.72
CA VAL A 142 20.22 0.02 -6.08
C VAL A 142 19.04 -0.91 -6.38
N PHE A 143 18.02 -0.92 -5.54
CA PHE A 143 16.83 -1.73 -5.75
C PHE A 143 16.14 -1.41 -7.08
N TYR A 144 15.81 -0.15 -7.31
CA TYR A 144 15.04 0.25 -8.50
C TYR A 144 15.82 0.15 -9.80
N ILE A 145 17.13 0.43 -9.80
CA ILE A 145 17.97 0.21 -10.99
C ILE A 145 18.04 -1.29 -11.30
N SER A 146 18.19 -2.14 -10.28
CA SER A 146 18.20 -3.60 -10.47
C SER A 146 16.85 -4.10 -10.99
N LEU A 147 15.73 -3.60 -10.42
CA LEU A 147 14.37 -3.98 -10.79
C LEU A 147 14.11 -3.62 -12.26
N VAL A 148 14.19 -2.35 -12.61
CA VAL A 148 13.92 -1.87 -13.98
C VAL A 148 14.87 -2.51 -14.99
N GLY A 149 16.15 -2.70 -14.64
CA GLY A 149 17.13 -3.35 -15.51
C GLY A 149 16.81 -4.82 -15.78
N LEU A 150 16.46 -5.57 -14.73
CA LEU A 150 16.10 -7.00 -14.87
C LEU A 150 14.75 -7.18 -15.55
N ASP A 151 13.77 -6.31 -15.29
CA ASP A 151 12.47 -6.33 -15.96
C ASP A 151 12.62 -6.04 -17.45
N ALA A 152 13.44 -5.05 -17.82
CA ALA A 152 13.73 -4.76 -19.21
C ALA A 152 14.37 -5.97 -19.91
N LEU A 153 15.33 -6.64 -19.29
CA LEU A 153 15.95 -7.85 -19.82
C LEU A 153 14.92 -8.99 -19.95
N ALA A 154 14.14 -9.26 -18.89
CA ALA A 154 13.13 -10.32 -18.92
C ALA A 154 12.08 -10.05 -20.01
N TYR A 155 11.63 -8.80 -20.17
CA TYR A 155 10.67 -8.43 -21.20
C TYR A 155 11.24 -8.56 -22.62
N LEU A 156 12.45 -8.07 -22.86
CA LEU A 156 13.08 -8.11 -24.19
C LEU A 156 13.35 -9.54 -24.67
N PHE A 157 13.75 -10.44 -23.78
CA PHE A 157 14.13 -11.80 -24.17
C PHE A 157 12.96 -12.78 -24.17
N THR A 158 11.95 -12.61 -23.32
CA THR A 158 10.98 -13.69 -23.09
C THR A 158 9.51 -13.26 -23.10
N LYS A 159 9.21 -12.00 -22.77
CA LYS A 159 7.85 -11.49 -22.54
C LYS A 159 7.03 -12.41 -21.61
N ASN A 160 7.67 -12.92 -20.55
CA ASN A 160 7.07 -13.88 -19.63
C ASN A 160 6.87 -13.23 -18.25
N LEU A 161 5.60 -13.20 -17.78
CA LEU A 161 5.23 -12.62 -16.49
C LEU A 161 5.97 -13.27 -15.30
N THR A 162 6.19 -14.59 -15.36
CA THR A 162 6.92 -15.29 -14.27
C THR A 162 8.36 -14.82 -14.14
N LEU A 163 9.02 -14.50 -15.26
CA LEU A 163 10.40 -13.99 -15.22
C LEU A 163 10.48 -12.56 -14.71
N LEU A 164 9.51 -11.70 -14.99
CA LEU A 164 9.40 -10.38 -14.35
C LEU A 164 9.23 -10.51 -12.83
N PHE A 165 8.40 -11.45 -12.40
CA PHE A 165 8.22 -11.74 -11.00
C PHE A 165 9.52 -12.25 -10.30
N ILE A 166 10.29 -13.09 -10.97
CA ILE A 166 11.60 -13.54 -10.49
C ILE A 166 12.60 -12.37 -10.47
N ALA A 167 12.56 -11.47 -11.45
CA ALA A 167 13.37 -10.26 -11.49
C ALA A 167 13.17 -9.38 -10.24
N THR A 168 11.93 -9.24 -9.79
CA THR A 168 11.59 -8.54 -8.54
C THR A 168 12.27 -9.22 -7.33
N ILE A 169 12.21 -10.55 -7.22
CA ILE A 169 12.85 -11.30 -6.13
C ILE A 169 14.39 -11.08 -6.15
N ILE A 170 15.01 -11.17 -7.33
CA ILE A 170 16.46 -10.96 -7.49
C ILE A 170 16.84 -9.53 -7.09
N SER A 171 16.04 -8.53 -7.47
CA SER A 171 16.27 -7.12 -7.13
C SER A 171 16.23 -6.89 -5.61
N TRP A 172 15.33 -7.54 -4.90
CA TRP A 172 15.32 -7.52 -3.43
C TRP A 172 16.59 -8.17 -2.85
N ILE A 173 17.02 -9.30 -3.39
CA ILE A 173 18.25 -9.97 -2.92
C ILE A 173 19.46 -9.05 -3.09
N ILE A 174 19.63 -8.41 -4.26
CA ILE A 174 20.71 -7.46 -4.54
C ILE A 174 20.66 -6.30 -3.52
N SER A 175 19.47 -5.76 -3.27
CA SER A 175 19.29 -4.67 -2.32
C SER A 175 19.60 -5.09 -0.87
N ILE A 176 19.15 -6.29 -0.45
CA ILE A 176 19.47 -6.86 0.87
C ILE A 176 20.98 -6.99 1.05
N ILE A 177 21.67 -7.58 0.08
CA ILE A 177 23.14 -7.74 0.13
C ILE A 177 23.79 -6.36 0.27
N TYR A 178 23.40 -5.39 -0.57
CA TYR A 178 23.94 -4.03 -0.49
C TYR A 178 23.72 -3.40 0.90
N MET A 179 22.51 -3.53 1.45
CA MET A 179 22.17 -2.99 2.77
C MET A 179 22.98 -3.67 3.88
N LEU A 180 23.07 -4.99 3.88
CA LEU A 180 23.79 -5.75 4.90
C LEU A 180 25.29 -5.46 4.89
N CYS A 181 25.91 -5.28 3.72
CA CYS A 181 27.32 -4.89 3.60
C CYS A 181 27.63 -3.51 4.20
N ASN A 182 26.62 -2.61 4.24
CA ASN A 182 26.78 -1.24 4.74
C ASN A 182 26.23 -1.02 6.16
N LEU A 183 25.47 -1.98 6.68
CA LEU A 183 24.91 -1.91 8.03
C LEU A 183 25.76 -2.71 9.01
N LYS A 184 26.16 -2.05 10.09
CA LYS A 184 26.77 -2.72 11.26
C LYS A 184 25.65 -3.22 12.18
N LEU A 185 24.98 -4.31 11.80
CA LEU A 185 23.93 -4.89 12.60
C LEU A 185 24.51 -6.02 13.47
N LYS A 186 24.14 -6.05 14.76
CA LYS A 186 24.44 -7.16 15.66
C LYS A 186 23.37 -8.24 15.51
N PHE A 187 23.76 -9.42 15.12
CA PHE A 187 22.85 -10.55 14.98
C PHE A 187 22.42 -11.05 16.37
N GLU A 188 21.12 -11.01 16.66
CA GLU A 188 20.54 -11.44 17.93
C GLU A 188 19.33 -12.34 17.66
N TYR A 189 19.21 -13.43 18.43
CA TYR A 189 18.04 -14.31 18.35
C TYR A 189 16.85 -13.76 19.12
N PRO A 190 15.60 -14.10 18.71
CA PRO A 190 14.41 -13.71 19.44
C PRO A 190 14.37 -14.35 20.84
N ASP A 191 13.87 -13.59 21.81
CA ASP A 191 13.66 -14.00 23.20
C ASP A 191 12.18 -13.88 23.60
N LYS A 192 11.83 -14.33 24.80
CA LYS A 192 10.46 -14.26 25.32
C LYS A 192 9.94 -12.82 25.41
N ALA A 193 10.80 -11.83 25.67
CA ALA A 193 10.43 -10.42 25.74
C ALA A 193 10.09 -9.88 24.35
N SER A 194 10.86 -10.25 23.32
CA SER A 194 10.57 -9.88 21.93
C SER A 194 9.28 -10.50 21.43
N LEU A 195 9.00 -11.76 21.77
CA LEU A 195 7.73 -12.43 21.45
C LEU A 195 6.53 -11.71 22.10
N LYS A 196 6.63 -11.34 23.39
CA LYS A 196 5.59 -10.57 24.09
C LYS A 196 5.30 -9.25 23.40
N ASN A 197 6.34 -8.55 22.95
CA ASN A 197 6.20 -7.29 22.23
C ASN A 197 5.53 -7.48 20.86
N VAL A 198 5.86 -8.55 20.14
CA VAL A 198 5.22 -8.88 18.85
C VAL A 198 3.73 -9.14 19.03
N ILE A 199 3.34 -9.90 20.05
CA ILE A 199 1.93 -10.17 20.35
C ILE A 199 1.21 -8.86 20.73
N LYS A 200 1.83 -8.03 21.57
CA LYS A 200 1.21 -6.81 22.09
C LYS A 200 1.08 -5.70 21.04
N TYR A 201 2.11 -5.47 20.25
CA TYR A 201 2.19 -4.33 19.33
C TYR A 201 2.08 -4.73 17.86
N GLY A 202 2.80 -5.77 17.45
CA GLY A 202 2.84 -6.22 16.07
C GLY A 202 1.52 -6.82 15.62
N PHE A 203 0.97 -7.75 16.40
CA PHE A 203 -0.26 -8.45 16.04
C PHE A 203 -1.48 -7.53 15.99
N ALA A 204 -1.64 -6.64 16.98
CA ALA A 204 -2.75 -5.68 17.01
C ALA A 204 -2.75 -4.75 15.78
N TYR A 205 -1.56 -4.28 15.37
CA TYR A 205 -1.42 -3.42 14.20
C TYR A 205 -1.64 -4.20 12.88
N SER A 206 -1.16 -5.44 12.81
CA SER A 206 -1.37 -6.32 11.66
C SER A 206 -2.83 -6.67 11.47
N ALA A 207 -3.59 -6.91 12.55
CA ALA A 207 -5.00 -7.27 12.49
C ALA A 207 -5.87 -6.19 11.82
N GLU A 208 -5.63 -4.92 12.13
CA GLU A 208 -6.33 -3.79 11.48
C GLU A 208 -6.05 -3.77 9.96
N ARG A 209 -4.79 -3.93 9.60
CA ARG A 209 -4.39 -3.95 8.18
C ARG A 209 -4.94 -5.14 7.43
N VAL A 210 -4.90 -6.32 8.04
CA VAL A 210 -5.45 -7.55 7.45
C VAL A 210 -6.93 -7.41 7.18
N LEU A 211 -7.70 -6.89 8.14
CA LEU A 211 -9.13 -6.66 7.94
C LEU A 211 -9.39 -5.75 6.73
N SER A 212 -8.70 -4.62 6.65
CA SER A 212 -8.80 -3.72 5.50
C SER A 212 -8.40 -4.40 4.17
N ARG A 213 -7.41 -5.31 4.19
CA ARG A 213 -6.94 -6.02 3.00
C ARG A 213 -7.85 -7.18 2.59
N ILE A 214 -8.53 -7.83 3.54
CA ILE A 214 -9.58 -8.82 3.22
C ILE A 214 -10.70 -8.14 2.42
N PHE A 215 -11.19 -6.98 2.86
CA PHE A 215 -12.19 -6.25 2.11
C PHE A 215 -11.68 -5.77 0.74
N LEU A 216 -10.40 -5.41 0.63
CA LEU A 216 -9.78 -5.07 -0.63
C LEU A 216 -9.74 -6.28 -1.58
N LEU A 217 -9.44 -7.48 -1.08
CA LEU A 217 -9.52 -8.71 -1.85
C LEU A 217 -10.95 -8.97 -2.33
N LEU A 218 -11.94 -8.89 -1.44
CA LEU A 218 -13.36 -9.06 -1.79
C LEU A 218 -13.82 -8.07 -2.86
N TYR A 219 -13.35 -6.83 -2.78
CA TYR A 219 -13.57 -5.82 -3.80
C TYR A 219 -12.95 -6.20 -5.15
N GLY A 220 -11.72 -6.72 -5.15
CA GLY A 220 -11.07 -7.17 -6.38
C GLY A 220 -11.70 -8.43 -6.97
N VAL A 221 -12.14 -9.37 -6.11
CA VAL A 221 -12.92 -10.54 -6.54
C VAL A 221 -14.23 -10.08 -7.19
N LEU A 222 -14.92 -9.13 -6.58
CA LEU A 222 -16.13 -8.55 -7.17
C LEU A 222 -15.84 -7.91 -8.53
N ALA A 223 -14.73 -7.18 -8.66
CA ALA A 223 -14.32 -6.58 -9.93
C ALA A 223 -14.02 -7.61 -11.01
N SER A 224 -13.51 -8.81 -10.67
CA SER A 224 -13.23 -9.87 -11.65
C SER A 224 -14.49 -10.38 -12.37
N HIS A 225 -15.67 -10.27 -11.75
CA HIS A 225 -16.94 -10.62 -12.37
C HIS A 225 -17.41 -9.65 -13.45
N MET A 226 -16.75 -8.50 -13.65
CA MET A 226 -17.06 -7.58 -14.76
C MET A 226 -16.54 -8.07 -16.12
N GLY A 227 -15.90 -9.23 -16.19
CA GLY A 227 -15.27 -9.79 -17.37
C GLY A 227 -13.84 -9.26 -17.59
N THR A 228 -13.03 -10.00 -18.35
CA THR A 228 -11.59 -9.80 -18.51
C THR A 228 -11.21 -8.38 -18.93
N GLU A 229 -11.91 -7.79 -19.88
CA GLU A 229 -11.59 -6.44 -20.39
C GLU A 229 -11.86 -5.37 -19.30
N ASN A 230 -13.04 -5.37 -18.72
CA ASN A 230 -13.39 -4.40 -17.68
C ASN A 230 -12.53 -4.58 -16.43
N TYR A 231 -12.19 -5.82 -16.08
CA TYR A 231 -11.30 -6.09 -14.96
C TYR A 231 -9.87 -5.60 -15.23
N SER A 232 -9.37 -5.71 -16.46
CA SER A 232 -8.06 -5.14 -16.81
C SER A 232 -8.05 -3.61 -16.78
N ILE A 233 -9.12 -2.94 -17.26
CA ILE A 233 -9.29 -1.49 -17.13
C ILE A 233 -9.30 -1.10 -15.64
N HIS A 234 -10.09 -1.81 -14.82
CA HIS A 234 -10.12 -1.60 -13.36
C HIS A 234 -8.74 -1.75 -12.75
N THR A 235 -8.01 -2.82 -13.07
CA THR A 235 -6.68 -3.11 -12.53
C THR A 235 -5.69 -1.98 -12.83
N ILE A 236 -5.64 -1.49 -14.08
CA ILE A 236 -4.76 -0.38 -14.48
C ILE A 236 -5.15 0.90 -13.74
N CYS A 237 -6.43 1.30 -13.78
CA CYS A 237 -6.87 2.53 -13.12
C CYS A 237 -6.68 2.47 -11.60
N TYR A 238 -6.88 1.30 -11.00
CA TYR A 238 -6.65 1.09 -9.57
C TYR A 238 -5.17 1.12 -9.20
N SER A 239 -4.29 0.53 -10.01
CA SER A 239 -2.84 0.61 -9.83
C SER A 239 -2.35 2.06 -9.89
N VAL A 240 -2.85 2.85 -10.84
CA VAL A 240 -2.56 4.29 -10.91
C VAL A 240 -3.06 5.01 -9.65
N CYS A 241 -4.25 4.67 -9.15
CA CYS A 241 -4.77 5.22 -7.89
C CYS A 241 -3.81 4.94 -6.71
N LEU A 242 -3.28 3.71 -6.60
CA LEU A 242 -2.30 3.35 -5.56
C LEU A 242 -0.99 4.15 -5.69
N LEU A 243 -0.53 4.41 -6.92
CA LEU A 243 0.63 5.27 -7.16
C LEU A 243 0.37 6.73 -6.75
N LEU A 244 -0.85 7.22 -6.93
CA LEU A 244 -1.25 8.56 -6.47
C LEU A 244 -1.30 8.69 -4.94
N GLU A 245 -1.50 7.59 -4.19
CA GLU A 245 -1.44 7.61 -2.72
C GLU A 245 -0.10 8.12 -2.19
N ILE A 246 0.96 8.05 -2.98
CA ILE A 246 2.27 8.60 -2.63
C ILE A 246 2.24 10.09 -2.31
N ILE A 247 1.40 10.87 -2.98
CA ILE A 247 1.23 12.30 -2.73
C ILE A 247 0.65 12.52 -1.33
N THR A 248 -0.36 11.73 -0.97
CA THR A 248 -0.98 11.78 0.36
C THR A 248 -0.11 11.17 1.45
N ASN A 249 0.72 10.18 1.14
CA ASN A 249 1.71 9.62 2.07
C ASN A 249 2.78 10.65 2.43
N ALA A 250 3.25 11.46 1.46
CA ALA A 250 4.16 12.58 1.72
C ALA A 250 3.50 13.65 2.61
N TYR A 251 2.23 13.95 2.35
CA TYR A 251 1.43 14.84 3.17
C TYR A 251 1.27 14.32 4.61
N GLN A 252 0.90 13.04 4.79
CA GLN A 252 0.78 12.40 6.09
C GLN A 252 2.09 12.45 6.89
N ALA A 253 3.22 12.12 6.24
CA ALA A 253 4.52 12.17 6.88
C ALA A 253 4.85 13.59 7.41
N THR A 254 4.49 14.62 6.65
CA THR A 254 4.68 16.01 7.05
C THR A 254 3.72 16.42 8.17
N LEU A 255 2.45 15.98 8.10
CA LEU A 255 1.47 16.20 9.17
C LEU A 255 1.93 15.63 10.51
N MET A 256 2.43 14.40 10.51
CA MET A 256 2.93 13.74 11.71
C MET A 256 4.01 14.58 12.42
N ILE A 257 4.92 15.19 11.64
CA ILE A 257 5.95 16.10 12.19
C ILE A 257 5.27 17.33 12.83
N LYS A 258 4.35 17.98 12.11
CA LYS A 258 3.70 19.22 12.58
C LYS A 258 2.77 19.02 13.77
N VAL A 259 2.16 17.85 13.88
CA VAL A 259 1.31 17.51 15.03
C VAL A 259 2.14 17.25 16.28
N THR A 260 3.31 16.60 16.15
CA THR A 260 4.22 16.38 17.29
C THR A 260 4.83 17.68 17.84
N ASP A 261 4.90 18.74 17.04
CA ASP A 261 5.35 20.06 17.49
C ASP A 261 4.33 20.77 18.42
N GLY A 262 3.04 20.36 18.38
CA GLY A 262 1.98 20.99 19.16
C GLY A 262 1.91 20.49 20.60
N LYS A 263 1.88 21.41 21.58
CA LYS A 263 1.88 21.11 23.02
C LYS A 263 0.52 20.62 23.54
N ASN A 264 -0.56 21.06 22.91
CA ASN A 264 -1.94 20.69 23.31
C ASN A 264 -2.80 20.37 22.08
N TYR A 265 -4.02 19.86 22.32
CA TYR A 265 -4.93 19.45 21.23
C TYR A 265 -5.30 20.59 20.28
N GLU A 266 -5.54 21.78 20.82
CA GLU A 266 -5.96 22.94 20.01
C GLU A 266 -4.84 23.38 19.06
N GLU A 267 -3.61 23.42 19.54
CA GLU A 267 -2.43 23.72 18.73
C GLU A 267 -2.20 22.63 17.67
N GLN A 268 -2.31 21.35 18.04
CA GLN A 268 -2.22 20.22 17.12
C GLN A 268 -3.29 20.28 16.02
N TYR A 269 -4.54 20.60 16.41
CA TYR A 269 -5.65 20.77 15.49
C TYR A 269 -5.41 21.92 14.52
N ASN A 270 -5.01 23.08 15.02
CA ASN A 270 -4.73 24.27 14.22
C ASN A 270 -3.56 24.05 13.26
N ASN A 271 -2.50 23.37 13.69
CA ASN A 271 -1.37 22.98 12.87
C ASN A 271 -1.80 22.05 11.72
N CYS A 272 -2.65 21.06 12.01
CA CYS A 272 -3.23 20.17 11.03
C CYS A 272 -4.09 20.91 9.99
N MET A 273 -5.02 21.75 10.45
CA MET A 273 -5.93 22.47 9.54
C MET A 273 -5.18 23.50 8.68
N ASN A 274 -4.20 24.16 9.26
CA ASN A 274 -3.36 25.11 8.50
C ASN A 274 -2.53 24.38 7.42
N MET A 275 -1.93 23.25 7.75
CA MET A 275 -1.19 22.42 6.79
C MET A 275 -2.12 21.87 5.70
N LYS A 276 -3.31 21.39 6.10
CA LYS A 276 -4.36 20.94 5.19
C LYS A 276 -4.68 22.03 4.15
N ASN A 277 -5.01 23.24 4.58
CA ASN A 277 -5.39 24.30 3.67
C ASN A 277 -4.24 24.72 2.73
N LYS A 278 -3.00 24.72 3.22
CA LYS A 278 -1.81 25.07 2.43
C LYS A 278 -1.43 24.03 1.38
N CYS A 279 -1.62 22.75 1.67
CA CYS A 279 -1.23 21.66 0.77
C CYS A 279 -2.30 21.31 -0.26
N PHE A 280 -3.57 21.62 0.02
CA PHE A 280 -4.69 21.22 -0.82
C PHE A 280 -4.54 21.58 -2.31
N PRO A 281 -4.26 22.85 -2.69
CA PRO A 281 -4.15 23.20 -4.11
C PRO A 281 -3.04 22.43 -4.83
N LEU A 282 -1.91 22.22 -4.15
CA LEU A 282 -0.78 21.49 -4.71
C LEU A 282 -1.11 20.00 -4.86
N ILE A 283 -1.78 19.41 -3.88
CA ILE A 283 -2.21 17.99 -3.94
C ILE A 283 -3.20 17.78 -5.09
N VAL A 284 -4.17 18.67 -5.26
CA VAL A 284 -5.12 18.62 -6.39
C VAL A 284 -4.40 18.68 -7.73
N LEU A 285 -3.52 19.67 -7.90
CA LEU A 285 -2.78 19.85 -9.15
C LEU A 285 -1.92 18.62 -9.48
N LEU A 286 -1.13 18.15 -8.52
CA LEU A 286 -0.26 17.00 -8.70
C LEU A 286 -1.04 15.70 -8.94
N ASN A 287 -2.19 15.53 -8.28
CA ASN A 287 -3.03 14.37 -8.48
C ASN A 287 -3.47 14.22 -9.94
N PHE A 288 -3.96 15.28 -10.56
CA PHE A 288 -4.38 15.20 -11.95
C PHE A 288 -3.20 15.04 -12.91
N ILE A 289 -2.10 15.76 -12.71
CA ILE A 289 -0.91 15.62 -13.56
C ILE A 289 -0.39 14.18 -13.50
N PHE A 290 -0.18 13.63 -12.31
CA PHE A 290 0.37 12.29 -12.15
C PHE A 290 -0.62 11.19 -12.54
N ALA A 291 -1.94 11.39 -12.40
CA ALA A 291 -2.93 10.44 -12.88
C ALA A 291 -2.75 10.14 -14.38
N PHE A 292 -2.58 11.19 -15.19
CA PHE A 292 -2.36 11.02 -16.63
C PHE A 292 -0.96 10.49 -16.96
N VAL A 293 0.07 10.96 -16.26
CA VAL A 293 1.45 10.48 -16.45
C VAL A 293 1.54 9.00 -16.14
N TYR A 294 1.02 8.56 -15.00
CA TYR A 294 1.05 7.15 -14.61
C TYR A 294 0.18 6.29 -15.51
N LEU A 295 -1.00 6.77 -15.91
CA LEU A 295 -1.81 6.05 -16.88
C LEU A 295 -1.08 5.87 -18.21
N PHE A 296 -0.45 6.92 -18.72
CA PHE A 296 0.33 6.86 -19.95
C PHE A 296 1.48 5.86 -19.89
N ILE A 297 2.14 5.75 -18.72
CA ILE A 297 3.23 4.77 -18.50
C ILE A 297 2.67 3.35 -18.35
N SER A 298 1.56 3.18 -17.60
CA SER A 298 1.11 1.88 -17.09
C SER A 298 0.02 1.20 -17.92
N HIS A 299 -0.54 1.85 -18.98
CA HIS A 299 -1.66 1.26 -19.73
C HIS A 299 -1.28 -0.05 -20.46
N GLY A 300 0.00 -0.23 -20.80
CA GLY A 300 0.54 -1.47 -21.33
C GLY A 300 -0.06 -1.89 -22.67
N SER A 301 -0.55 -3.13 -22.76
CA SER A 301 -1.20 -3.69 -23.95
C SER A 301 -2.64 -3.21 -24.15
N LEU A 302 -3.23 -2.55 -23.14
CA LEU A 302 -4.60 -2.03 -23.24
C LEU A 302 -4.58 -0.64 -23.92
N PRO A 303 -5.45 -0.37 -24.92
CA PRO A 303 -5.51 0.94 -25.55
C PRO A 303 -5.85 2.05 -24.56
N LEU A 304 -5.07 3.14 -24.59
CA LEU A 304 -5.17 4.25 -23.65
C LEU A 304 -6.58 4.84 -23.57
N TYR A 305 -7.27 4.97 -24.70
CA TYR A 305 -8.63 5.54 -24.78
C TYR A 305 -9.67 4.76 -23.96
N LYS A 306 -9.43 3.46 -23.67
CA LYS A 306 -10.32 2.63 -22.86
C LYS A 306 -10.19 2.94 -21.37
N CYS A 307 -9.02 3.34 -20.90
CA CYS A 307 -8.78 3.69 -19.49
C CYS A 307 -9.07 5.16 -19.18
N PHE A 308 -8.89 6.04 -20.20
CA PHE A 308 -8.96 7.49 -20.03
C PHE A 308 -10.26 8.03 -19.41
N PRO A 309 -11.48 7.54 -19.76
CA PRO A 309 -12.71 8.01 -19.13
C PRO A 309 -12.79 7.69 -17.64
N TYR A 310 -12.17 6.60 -17.22
CA TYR A 310 -12.30 6.08 -15.85
C TYR A 310 -11.26 6.63 -14.89
N ILE A 311 -10.05 6.95 -15.36
CA ILE A 311 -8.95 7.38 -14.49
C ILE A 311 -9.30 8.62 -13.66
N ILE A 312 -10.11 9.52 -14.18
CA ILE A 312 -10.58 10.72 -13.46
C ILE A 312 -11.34 10.31 -12.20
N PHE A 313 -12.24 9.32 -12.32
CA PHE A 313 -13.06 8.84 -11.21
C PHE A 313 -12.21 8.10 -10.17
N TYR A 314 -11.27 7.26 -10.60
CA TYR A 314 -10.33 6.60 -9.72
C TYR A 314 -9.41 7.58 -8.99
N SER A 315 -8.96 8.63 -9.66
CA SER A 315 -8.08 9.64 -9.06
C SER A 315 -8.78 10.49 -7.98
N THR A 316 -10.12 10.54 -7.97
CA THR A 316 -10.86 11.24 -6.91
C THR A 316 -10.61 10.65 -5.51
N ALA A 317 -10.19 9.38 -5.42
CA ALA A 317 -9.84 8.73 -4.16
C ALA A 317 -8.84 9.55 -3.33
N VAL A 318 -7.94 10.28 -3.97
CA VAL A 318 -6.94 11.12 -3.30
C VAL A 318 -7.58 12.20 -2.42
N PHE A 319 -8.73 12.72 -2.79
CA PHE A 319 -9.43 13.75 -1.99
C PHE A 319 -10.01 13.16 -0.70
N GLY A 320 -10.58 11.96 -0.79
CA GLY A 320 -11.04 11.21 0.38
C GLY A 320 -9.87 10.83 1.28
N LEU A 321 -8.80 10.29 0.70
CA LEU A 321 -7.58 9.88 1.42
C LEU A 321 -6.91 11.07 2.10
N TYR A 322 -6.85 12.22 1.46
CA TYR A 322 -6.33 13.45 2.03
C TYR A 322 -7.09 13.90 3.29
N GLN A 323 -8.42 13.85 3.26
CA GLN A 323 -9.27 14.14 4.43
C GLN A 323 -9.04 13.08 5.52
N TYR A 324 -9.04 11.80 5.13
CA TYR A 324 -8.81 10.68 6.02
C TYR A 324 -7.47 10.80 6.76
N GLU A 325 -6.36 11.04 6.07
CA GLU A 325 -5.05 11.15 6.69
C GLU A 325 -4.94 12.35 7.66
N THR A 326 -5.65 13.44 7.38
CA THR A 326 -5.71 14.59 8.30
C THR A 326 -6.32 14.21 9.64
N TYR A 327 -7.53 13.63 9.63
CA TYR A 327 -8.22 13.30 10.87
C TYR A 327 -7.68 12.05 11.56
N LYS A 328 -7.17 11.08 10.80
CA LYS A 328 -6.43 9.92 11.32
C LYS A 328 -5.22 10.34 12.14
N THR A 329 -4.41 11.26 11.62
CA THR A 329 -3.23 11.78 12.32
C THR A 329 -3.60 12.42 13.65
N LEU A 330 -4.69 13.20 13.68
CA LEU A 330 -5.21 13.77 14.93
C LEU A 330 -5.73 12.69 15.90
N CYS A 331 -6.42 11.66 15.43
CA CYS A 331 -6.85 10.54 16.26
C CYS A 331 -5.67 9.80 16.88
N ILE A 332 -4.62 9.55 16.10
CA ILE A 332 -3.39 8.89 16.58
C ILE A 332 -2.72 9.74 17.67
N SER A 333 -2.58 11.05 17.45
CA SER A 333 -1.96 11.96 18.43
C SER A 333 -2.72 12.03 19.77
N GLN A 334 -4.03 11.75 19.75
CA GLN A 334 -4.88 11.68 20.93
C GLN A 334 -4.98 10.27 21.54
N GLY A 335 -4.21 9.29 21.04
CA GLY A 335 -4.23 7.90 21.53
C GLY A 335 -5.53 7.13 21.26
N LYS A 336 -6.32 7.55 20.26
CA LYS A 336 -7.64 6.98 19.94
C LYS A 336 -7.57 5.93 18.84
N SER A 337 -6.64 4.99 18.92
CA SER A 337 -6.39 3.97 17.88
C SER A 337 -7.59 3.08 17.56
N PHE A 338 -8.45 2.77 18.56
CA PHE A 338 -9.62 1.92 18.34
C PHE A 338 -10.65 2.55 17.38
N ILE A 339 -10.72 3.87 17.33
CA ILE A 339 -11.62 4.60 16.42
C ILE A 339 -11.20 4.40 14.96
N LEU A 340 -9.89 4.20 14.72
CA LEU A 340 -9.37 3.93 13.40
C LEU A 340 -9.95 2.62 12.83
N LEU A 341 -10.03 1.58 13.68
CA LEU A 341 -10.61 0.31 13.30
C LEU A 341 -12.09 0.46 12.91
N ILE A 342 -12.87 1.14 13.74
CA ILE A 342 -14.30 1.37 13.48
C ILE A 342 -14.49 2.13 12.17
N GLY A 343 -13.79 3.25 11.98
CA GLY A 343 -13.91 4.05 10.78
C GLY A 343 -13.48 3.30 9.53
N SER A 344 -12.39 2.51 9.62
CA SER A 344 -11.93 1.68 8.53
C SER A 344 -12.95 0.59 8.16
N THR A 345 -13.55 -0.07 9.15
CA THR A 345 -14.58 -1.09 8.89
C THR A 345 -15.81 -0.50 8.20
N ILE A 346 -16.31 0.64 8.70
CA ILE A 346 -17.46 1.31 8.08
C ILE A 346 -17.16 1.72 6.63
N GLY A 347 -16.01 2.36 6.39
CA GLY A 347 -15.65 2.83 5.06
C GLY A 347 -15.56 1.69 4.04
N VAL A 348 -14.83 0.60 4.36
CA VAL A 348 -14.67 -0.53 3.43
C VAL A 348 -15.98 -1.30 3.21
N MET A 349 -16.85 -1.41 4.23
CA MET A 349 -18.17 -2.02 4.06
C MET A 349 -19.05 -1.21 3.11
N ILE A 350 -19.09 0.11 3.27
CA ILE A 350 -19.86 1.00 2.38
C ILE A 350 -19.33 0.88 0.94
N ARG A 351 -18.00 0.91 0.75
CA ARG A 351 -17.38 0.70 -0.55
C ARG A 351 -17.79 -0.62 -1.18
N PHE A 352 -17.71 -1.71 -0.43
CA PHE A 352 -18.06 -3.05 -0.91
C PHE A 352 -19.54 -3.13 -1.31
N LEU A 353 -20.44 -2.61 -0.48
CA LEU A 353 -21.89 -2.60 -0.74
C LEU A 353 -22.24 -1.79 -2.00
N ILE A 354 -21.65 -0.61 -2.17
CA ILE A 354 -21.84 0.20 -3.38
C ILE A 354 -21.40 -0.57 -4.63
N CYS A 355 -20.24 -1.18 -4.62
CA CYS A 355 -19.74 -1.96 -5.75
C CYS A 355 -20.61 -3.18 -6.03
N LEU A 356 -21.09 -3.88 -5.00
CA LEU A 356 -21.97 -5.03 -5.13
C LEU A 356 -23.31 -4.66 -5.81
N LEU A 357 -23.89 -3.51 -5.47
CA LEU A 357 -25.14 -3.05 -6.07
C LEU A 357 -25.01 -2.70 -7.56
N PHE A 358 -23.84 -2.29 -8.01
CA PHE A 358 -23.62 -1.79 -9.37
C PHE A 358 -22.80 -2.73 -10.27
N ILE A 359 -22.39 -3.91 -9.79
CA ILE A 359 -21.49 -4.82 -10.53
C ILE A 359 -22.01 -5.18 -11.92
N ASN A 360 -23.31 -5.38 -12.07
CA ASN A 360 -23.97 -5.76 -13.32
C ASN A 360 -24.41 -4.56 -14.17
N SER A 361 -24.11 -3.33 -13.74
CA SER A 361 -24.52 -2.12 -14.47
C SER A 361 -23.43 -1.70 -15.48
N GLN A 362 -23.84 -0.99 -16.52
CA GLN A 362 -22.92 -0.36 -17.47
C GLN A 362 -22.03 0.71 -16.80
N LEU A 363 -22.42 1.18 -15.60
CA LEU A 363 -21.69 2.17 -14.81
C LEU A 363 -20.69 1.54 -13.83
N ALA A 364 -20.54 0.21 -13.82
CA ALA A 364 -19.71 -0.49 -12.83
C ALA A 364 -18.32 0.12 -12.68
N LEU A 365 -17.58 0.32 -13.76
CA LEU A 365 -16.23 0.90 -13.71
C LEU A 365 -16.18 2.31 -13.12
N PHE A 366 -17.15 3.16 -13.41
CA PHE A 366 -17.26 4.50 -12.82
C PHE A 366 -17.52 4.42 -11.31
N VAL A 367 -18.44 3.55 -10.91
CA VAL A 367 -18.81 3.34 -9.51
C VAL A 367 -17.64 2.78 -8.73
N PHE A 368 -16.90 1.81 -9.28
CA PHE A 368 -15.71 1.27 -8.65
C PHE A 368 -14.63 2.35 -8.45
N GLY A 369 -14.48 3.29 -9.38
CA GLY A 369 -13.59 4.44 -9.23
C GLY A 369 -14.00 5.33 -8.06
N ILE A 370 -15.24 5.78 -8.04
CA ILE A 370 -15.76 6.70 -7.01
C ILE A 370 -15.85 6.02 -5.63
N ALA A 371 -16.09 4.71 -5.56
CA ALA A 371 -16.24 3.99 -4.30
C ALA A 371 -15.01 4.11 -3.39
N ASN A 372 -13.81 4.27 -3.94
CA ASN A 372 -12.59 4.57 -3.17
C ASN A 372 -12.68 5.93 -2.45
N PHE A 373 -13.15 6.95 -3.15
CA PHE A 373 -13.37 8.27 -2.56
C PHE A 373 -14.39 8.18 -1.41
N VAL A 374 -15.50 7.50 -1.63
CA VAL A 374 -16.58 7.33 -0.63
C VAL A 374 -16.04 6.60 0.61
N ASP A 375 -15.27 5.53 0.43
CA ASP A 375 -14.62 4.80 1.53
C ASP A 375 -13.82 5.74 2.43
N PHE A 376 -12.82 6.42 1.88
CA PHE A 376 -11.95 7.30 2.66
C PHE A 376 -12.69 8.51 3.25
N TYR A 377 -13.66 9.03 2.53
CA TYR A 377 -14.49 10.14 3.02
C TYR A 377 -15.34 9.71 4.23
N CYS A 378 -15.99 8.55 4.18
CA CYS A 378 -16.75 7.98 5.30
C CYS A 378 -15.87 7.76 6.53
N ARG A 379 -14.66 7.19 6.36
CA ARG A 379 -13.69 7.07 7.46
C ARG A 379 -13.38 8.43 8.08
N SER A 380 -13.12 9.43 7.24
CA SER A 380 -12.81 10.78 7.71
C SER A 380 -13.95 11.42 8.50
N LEU A 381 -15.21 11.17 8.10
CA LEU A 381 -16.41 11.64 8.81
C LEU A 381 -16.51 11.02 10.21
N VAL A 382 -16.29 9.70 10.34
CA VAL A 382 -16.29 9.01 11.64
C VAL A 382 -15.27 9.64 12.58
N TYR A 383 -14.04 9.86 12.08
CA TYR A 383 -12.98 10.47 12.90
C TYR A 383 -13.30 11.92 13.32
N ARG A 384 -13.84 12.71 12.40
CA ARG A 384 -14.26 14.08 12.67
C ARG A 384 -15.35 14.16 13.74
N ILE A 385 -16.36 13.28 13.68
CA ILE A 385 -17.45 13.22 14.67
C ILE A 385 -16.88 12.90 16.05
N VAL A 386 -15.97 11.95 16.15
CA VAL A 386 -15.37 11.58 17.44
C VAL A 386 -14.49 12.70 18.00
N LEU A 387 -13.65 13.32 17.16
CA LEU A 387 -12.81 14.44 17.59
C LEU A 387 -13.64 15.64 18.06
N SER A 388 -14.77 15.93 17.40
CA SER A 388 -15.67 17.02 17.81
C SER A 388 -16.34 16.77 19.16
N LYS A 389 -16.66 15.51 19.49
CA LYS A 389 -17.17 15.13 20.83
C LYS A 389 -16.10 15.28 21.91
N LEU A 390 -14.85 14.97 21.60
CA LEU A 390 -13.73 15.15 22.54
C LEU A 390 -13.47 16.62 22.87
N ASP A 391 -13.58 17.50 21.88
CA ASP A 391 -13.42 18.93 22.06
C ASP A 391 -14.52 19.52 22.97
N LYS A 392 -15.78 19.12 22.76
CA LYS A 392 -16.91 19.53 23.63
C LYS A 392 -16.74 19.07 25.08
N ASN A 393 -16.32 17.82 25.30
CA ASN A 393 -16.11 17.28 26.65
C ASN A 393 -14.93 17.93 27.36
N LYS A 394 -13.87 18.34 26.68
CA LYS A 394 -12.77 19.10 27.29
C LYS A 394 -13.20 20.50 27.72
N LYS A 395 -14.00 21.19 26.89
CA LYS A 395 -14.53 22.52 27.23
C LYS A 395 -15.50 22.49 28.44
N LEU A 396 -16.27 21.40 28.61
CA LEU A 396 -17.15 21.21 29.77
C LEU A 396 -16.39 20.92 31.08
N ASN A 397 -15.22 20.29 31.00
CA ASN A 397 -14.40 19.96 32.16
C ASN A 397 -13.44 21.09 32.58
N THR A 398 -13.40 22.18 31.82
CA THR A 398 -12.58 23.38 32.10
C THR A 398 -13.42 24.56 32.66
N ILE A 399 -14.75 24.37 32.76
CA ILE A 399 -15.71 25.24 33.46
C ILE A 399 -16.02 24.63 34.83
#